data_f12f37de87e73ca1663ce76931a30c57
#
_entry.id   f12f37de87e73ca1663ce76931a30c57
#
_cell.length_a   1.000
_cell.length_b   1.000
_cell.length_c   1.000
_cell.angle_alpha   90.00
_cell.angle_beta   90.00
_cell.angle_gamma   90.00
#
_symmetry.space_group_name_H-M   'P 1'
#
loop_
_entity.id
_entity.type
_entity.pdbx_description
1 polymer ?
#
loop_
_entity_poly.entity_id
_entity_poly.type
_entity_poly.pdbx_seq_one_letter_code
_entity_poly.pdbx_strand_id
1 'polypeptide(L)'
;MSMIKKTLMAVTAIFFAVPVFAGGIEIHDAYARSSGKMAKAGAVFMMIHNHTGAEDLLLEARSDAAKMVQLHTHSKDDDGVMKMRHVRGGLAIPAHGMRGLERGGDHLMLMGLVAPWEHGGAIKLTLVFENAGEIMIDVPIDLERKDMAHNH
;
A
#
# COMPACT_ATOMS: atom_id res chain seq x y z
N MET A 1 -50.56 20.40 7.54
CA MET A 1 -49.71 19.40 6.87
C MET A 1 -48.27 19.68 7.25
N SER A 2 -47.70 18.84 8.10
CA SER A 2 -46.31 18.97 8.54
C SER A 2 -45.39 18.33 7.54
N MET A 3 -44.61 19.11 6.81
CA MET A 3 -43.52 18.61 5.96
C MET A 3 -42.34 18.26 6.86
N ILE A 4 -42.16 16.99 7.15
CA ILE A 4 -40.96 16.48 7.82
C ILE A 4 -39.84 16.49 6.80
N LYS A 5 -38.97 17.48 6.89
CA LYS A 5 -37.71 17.49 6.13
C LYS A 5 -36.79 16.40 6.70
N LYS A 6 -36.70 15.29 6.01
CA LYS A 6 -35.71 14.25 6.32
C LYS A 6 -34.33 14.80 5.92
N THR A 7 -33.60 15.29 6.90
CA THR A 7 -32.19 15.65 6.72
C THR A 7 -31.42 14.34 6.62
N LEU A 8 -31.00 14.00 5.41
CA LEU A 8 -30.11 12.87 5.17
C LEU A 8 -28.72 13.26 5.66
N MET A 9 -28.36 12.81 6.84
CA MET A 9 -27.02 12.97 7.38
C MET A 9 -26.10 12.00 6.60
N ALA A 10 -25.31 12.52 5.69
CA ALA A 10 -24.24 11.75 5.04
C ALA A 10 -23.15 11.49 6.08
N VAL A 11 -23.11 10.27 6.60
CA VAL A 11 -21.99 9.82 7.43
C VAL A 11 -20.82 9.56 6.52
N THR A 12 -19.87 10.49 6.45
CA THR A 12 -18.59 10.28 5.78
C THR A 12 -17.77 9.32 6.65
N ALA A 13 -17.67 8.07 6.24
CA ALA A 13 -16.80 7.11 6.89
C ALA A 13 -15.33 7.53 6.60
N ILE A 14 -14.64 8.00 7.62
CA ILE A 14 -13.22 8.30 7.55
C ILE A 14 -12.47 7.01 7.88
N PHE A 15 -11.81 6.42 6.88
CA PHE A 15 -10.94 5.28 7.08
C PHE A 15 -9.57 5.75 7.59
N PHE A 16 -9.19 5.29 8.75
CA PHE A 16 -7.85 5.47 9.29
C PHE A 16 -7.02 4.21 9.02
N ALA A 17 -5.74 4.41 8.68
CA ALA A 17 -4.80 3.31 8.62
C ALA A 17 -4.52 2.81 10.03
N VAL A 18 -5.08 1.65 10.37
CA VAL A 18 -4.77 0.98 11.64
C VAL A 18 -3.68 -0.06 11.42
N PRO A 19 -2.77 -0.25 12.39
CA PRO A 19 -1.78 -1.32 12.30
C PRO A 19 -2.46 -2.70 12.21
N VAL A 20 -1.99 -3.54 11.30
CA VAL A 20 -2.43 -4.93 11.18
C VAL A 20 -1.31 -5.84 11.62
N PHE A 21 -1.62 -6.76 12.54
CA PHE A 21 -0.65 -7.71 13.08
C PHE A 21 -1.11 -9.13 12.81
N ALA A 22 -0.30 -9.92 12.10
CA ALA A 22 -0.56 -11.32 11.83
C ALA A 22 0.75 -12.09 11.57
N GLY A 23 0.88 -13.30 12.12
CA GLY A 23 2.04 -14.18 11.90
C GLY A 23 3.39 -13.55 12.29
N GLY A 24 3.40 -12.65 13.28
CA GLY A 24 4.60 -11.89 13.67
C GLY A 24 4.94 -10.73 12.74
N ILE A 25 4.16 -10.50 11.71
CA ILE A 25 4.28 -9.35 10.81
C ILE A 25 3.27 -8.27 11.23
N GLU A 26 3.74 -7.05 11.30
CA GLU A 26 2.92 -5.89 11.60
C GLU A 26 3.04 -4.86 10.47
N ILE A 27 1.90 -4.43 9.95
CA ILE A 27 1.81 -3.45 8.87
C ILE A 27 1.37 -2.12 9.45
N HIS A 28 2.18 -1.10 9.23
CA HIS A 28 1.94 0.27 9.68
C HIS A 28 1.80 1.24 8.52
N ASP A 29 1.01 2.27 8.75
CA ASP A 29 0.96 3.46 7.91
C ASP A 29 0.75 3.17 6.43
N ALA A 30 -0.06 2.14 6.12
CA ALA A 30 -0.39 1.79 4.75
C ALA A 30 -1.29 2.87 4.13
N TYR A 31 -0.97 3.28 2.91
CA TYR A 31 -1.81 4.17 2.12
C TYR A 31 -1.65 3.91 0.63
N ALA A 32 -2.71 4.18 -0.11
CA ALA A 32 -2.76 4.07 -1.56
C ALA A 32 -2.84 5.45 -2.20
N ARG A 33 -2.15 5.64 -3.30
CA ARG A 33 -2.11 6.90 -4.02
C ARG A 33 -2.08 6.69 -5.52
N SER A 34 -2.78 7.55 -6.24
CA SER A 34 -2.69 7.69 -7.69
C SER A 34 -2.45 9.14 -8.07
N SER A 35 -2.12 9.39 -9.35
CA SER A 35 -1.90 10.75 -9.85
C SER A 35 -3.19 11.57 -10.01
N GLY A 36 -4.34 10.97 -9.82
CA GLY A 36 -5.66 11.62 -9.91
C GLY A 36 -6.76 10.66 -10.33
N LYS A 37 -7.97 11.18 -10.48
CA LYS A 37 -9.16 10.38 -10.77
C LYS A 37 -9.13 9.61 -12.10
N MET A 38 -8.38 10.11 -13.06
CA MET A 38 -8.25 9.49 -14.38
C MET A 38 -7.05 8.55 -14.50
N ALA A 39 -6.29 8.37 -13.43
CA ALA A 39 -5.13 7.51 -13.43
C ALA A 39 -5.51 6.05 -13.68
N LYS A 40 -4.72 5.35 -14.49
CA LYS A 40 -4.87 3.92 -14.78
C LYS A 40 -4.05 3.04 -13.84
N ALA A 41 -3.16 3.64 -13.08
CA ALA A 41 -2.31 2.97 -12.12
C ALA A 41 -2.22 3.76 -10.81
N GLY A 42 -1.93 3.02 -9.75
CA GLY A 42 -1.69 3.58 -8.43
C GLY A 42 -0.58 2.82 -7.72
N ALA A 43 -0.11 3.38 -6.62
CA ALA A 43 0.91 2.78 -5.78
C ALA A 43 0.43 2.64 -4.34
N VAL A 44 0.95 1.64 -3.65
CA VAL A 44 0.70 1.43 -2.22
C VAL A 44 2.04 1.43 -1.49
N PHE A 45 2.05 2.14 -0.39
CA PHE A 45 3.20 2.31 0.51
C PHE A 45 2.81 1.88 1.92
N MET A 46 3.78 1.39 2.67
CA MET A 46 3.58 0.93 4.05
C MET A 46 4.91 0.69 4.74
N MET A 47 4.89 0.56 6.07
CA MET A 47 5.99 0.03 6.85
C MET A 47 5.66 -1.40 7.29
N ILE A 48 6.57 -2.32 7.05
CA ILE A 48 6.44 -3.73 7.42
C ILE A 48 7.44 -4.04 8.52
N HIS A 49 6.95 -4.43 9.69
CA HIS A 49 7.75 -4.88 10.81
C HIS A 49 7.69 -6.39 10.94
N ASN A 50 8.84 -7.01 11.07
CA ASN A 50 8.95 -8.43 11.37
C ASN A 50 9.41 -8.60 12.83
N HIS A 51 8.51 -9.07 13.68
CA HIS A 51 8.78 -9.31 15.11
C HIS A 51 9.29 -10.72 15.40
N THR A 52 9.53 -11.53 14.35
CA THR A 52 10.04 -12.88 14.50
C THR A 52 11.56 -12.94 14.45
N GLY A 53 12.15 -14.03 14.95
CA GLY A 53 13.58 -14.29 14.90
C GLY A 53 14.11 -14.81 13.56
N ALA A 54 13.28 -14.83 12.52
CA ALA A 54 13.65 -15.29 11.18
C ALA A 54 13.27 -14.24 10.12
N GLU A 55 14.10 -14.08 9.10
CA GLU A 55 13.76 -13.29 7.93
C GLU A 55 12.51 -13.83 7.25
N ASP A 56 11.65 -12.94 6.76
CA ASP A 56 10.52 -13.29 5.91
C ASP A 56 10.64 -12.61 4.54
N LEU A 57 9.94 -13.13 3.55
CA LEU A 57 9.89 -12.54 2.22
C LEU A 57 8.45 -12.15 1.89
N LEU A 58 8.26 -10.90 1.48
CA LEU A 58 7.02 -10.48 0.82
C LEU A 58 7.10 -10.93 -0.64
N LEU A 59 6.41 -12.02 -0.97
CA LEU A 59 6.49 -12.67 -2.27
C LEU A 59 5.66 -11.98 -3.33
N GLU A 60 4.43 -11.62 -2.97
CA GLU A 60 3.48 -10.97 -3.88
C GLU A 60 2.41 -10.22 -3.11
N ALA A 61 1.64 -9.44 -3.86
CA ALA A 61 0.42 -8.82 -3.35
C ALA A 61 -0.69 -8.96 -4.40
N ARG A 62 -1.93 -9.04 -3.92
CA ARG A 62 -3.13 -9.18 -4.75
C ARG A 62 -4.19 -8.19 -4.31
N SER A 63 -4.97 -7.70 -5.28
CA SER A 63 -6.11 -6.82 -5.01
C SER A 63 -7.11 -6.88 -6.16
N ASP A 64 -8.40 -6.84 -5.83
CA ASP A 64 -9.47 -6.72 -6.82
C ASP A 64 -9.62 -5.27 -7.33
N ALA A 65 -8.90 -4.31 -6.76
CA ALA A 65 -8.92 -2.92 -7.18
C ALA A 65 -8.18 -2.65 -8.50
N ALA A 66 -7.37 -3.61 -8.97
CA ALA A 66 -6.59 -3.49 -10.19
C ALA A 66 -6.50 -4.84 -10.93
N LYS A 67 -6.21 -4.78 -12.22
CA LYS A 67 -6.00 -5.99 -13.03
C LYS A 67 -4.70 -6.70 -12.70
N MET A 68 -3.69 -5.95 -12.27
CA MET A 68 -2.37 -6.48 -11.95
C MET A 68 -1.76 -5.72 -10.76
N VAL A 69 -1.13 -6.46 -9.87
CA VAL A 69 -0.36 -5.92 -8.74
C VAL A 69 1.05 -6.48 -8.81
N GLN A 70 2.05 -5.62 -8.73
CA GLN A 70 3.46 -6.00 -8.77
C GLN A 70 4.26 -5.30 -7.67
N LEU A 71 5.28 -5.97 -7.18
CA LEU A 71 6.35 -5.37 -6.38
C LEU A 71 7.33 -4.68 -7.30
N HIS A 72 7.59 -3.40 -7.06
CA HIS A 72 8.57 -2.63 -7.80
C HIS A 72 9.66 -2.10 -6.87
N THR A 73 10.86 -1.99 -7.39
CA THR A 73 11.99 -1.33 -6.73
C THR A 73 12.62 -0.31 -7.66
N HIS A 74 13.23 0.71 -7.09
CA HIS A 74 14.11 1.62 -7.83
C HIS A 74 15.54 1.12 -7.73
N SER A 75 16.20 0.97 -8.87
CA SER A 75 17.62 0.65 -8.95
C SER A 75 18.33 1.66 -9.82
N LYS A 76 19.59 1.97 -9.48
CA LYS A 76 20.48 2.71 -10.37
C LYS A 76 21.12 1.73 -11.33
N ASP A 77 21.17 2.09 -12.61
CA ASP A 77 22.02 1.40 -13.57
C ASP A 77 23.47 1.92 -13.50
N ASP A 78 24.34 1.33 -14.31
CA ASP A 78 25.77 1.67 -14.33
C ASP A 78 26.04 3.13 -14.74
N ASP A 79 25.10 3.76 -15.43
CA ASP A 79 25.15 5.18 -15.82
C ASP A 79 24.56 6.12 -14.76
N GLY A 80 24.12 5.59 -13.62
CA GLY A 80 23.53 6.35 -12.53
C GLY A 80 22.06 6.73 -12.75
N VAL A 81 21.41 6.20 -13.77
CA VAL A 81 20.00 6.45 -14.07
C VAL A 81 19.11 5.58 -13.19
N MET A 82 18.15 6.20 -12.51
CA MET A 82 17.16 5.47 -11.71
C MET A 82 16.15 4.77 -12.61
N LYS A 83 16.04 3.46 -12.44
CA LYS A 83 15.06 2.62 -13.15
C LYS A 83 14.17 1.90 -12.17
N MET A 84 12.89 1.85 -12.50
CA MET A 84 11.91 1.05 -11.78
C MET A 84 11.94 -0.38 -12.35
N ARG A 85 12.04 -1.38 -11.46
CA ARG A 85 12.06 -2.79 -11.85
C ARG A 85 11.05 -3.60 -11.07
N HIS A 86 10.43 -4.56 -11.74
CA HIS A 86 9.60 -5.56 -11.10
C HIS A 86 10.47 -6.54 -10.31
N VAL A 87 10.15 -6.72 -9.04
CA VAL A 87 10.85 -7.64 -8.14
C VAL A 87 10.13 -8.99 -8.17
N ARG A 88 10.76 -10.00 -8.73
CA ARG A 88 10.16 -11.34 -8.87
C ARG A 88 10.50 -12.30 -7.74
N GLY A 89 11.57 -12.06 -7.03
CA GLY A 89 12.06 -12.93 -5.95
C GLY A 89 11.53 -12.58 -4.56
N GLY A 90 10.69 -11.57 -4.45
CA GLY A 90 10.18 -11.05 -3.18
C GLY A 90 11.09 -9.99 -2.56
N LEU A 91 10.55 -9.32 -1.54
CA LEU A 91 11.27 -8.34 -0.72
C LEU A 91 11.56 -8.93 0.65
N ALA A 92 12.83 -8.92 1.05
CA ALA A 92 13.26 -9.43 2.36
C ALA A 92 12.85 -8.48 3.49
N ILE A 93 12.25 -9.03 4.51
CA ILE A 93 11.95 -8.34 5.76
C ILE A 93 12.83 -8.96 6.83
N PRO A 94 13.87 -8.26 7.32
CA PRO A 94 14.85 -8.85 8.25
C PRO A 94 14.20 -9.33 9.55
N ALA A 95 14.78 -10.36 10.17
CA ALA A 95 14.40 -10.79 11.50
C ALA A 95 14.51 -9.64 12.49
N HIS A 96 13.50 -9.44 13.34
CA HIS A 96 13.41 -8.33 14.29
C HIS A 96 13.64 -6.93 13.66
N GLY A 97 13.33 -6.81 12.36
CA GLY A 97 13.60 -5.61 11.58
C GLY A 97 12.38 -5.08 10.86
N MET A 98 12.61 -4.09 10.02
CA MET A 98 11.57 -3.43 9.21
C MET A 98 12.01 -3.30 7.77
N ARG A 99 11.00 -3.23 6.89
CA ARG A 99 11.14 -2.83 5.50
C ARG A 99 10.10 -1.76 5.17
N GLY A 100 10.56 -0.62 4.68
CA GLY A 100 9.68 0.43 4.18
C GLY A 100 9.37 0.26 2.70
N LEU A 101 8.10 0.35 2.34
CA LEU A 101 7.65 0.60 0.99
C LEU A 101 7.35 2.09 0.91
N GLU A 102 8.26 2.85 0.31
CA GLU A 102 8.27 4.31 0.36
C GLU A 102 8.36 4.91 -1.04
N ARG A 103 7.90 6.14 -1.17
CA ARG A 103 8.03 6.88 -2.44
C ARG A 103 9.50 7.07 -2.79
N GLY A 104 9.83 6.75 -4.04
CA GLY A 104 11.22 6.75 -4.52
C GLY A 104 12.01 5.48 -4.19
N GLY A 105 11.43 4.56 -3.46
CA GLY A 105 12.00 3.26 -3.11
C GLY A 105 11.13 2.09 -3.56
N ASP A 106 11.10 1.03 -2.76
CA ASP A 106 10.23 -0.11 -3.00
C ASP A 106 8.76 0.29 -2.86
N HIS A 107 7.89 -0.28 -3.68
CA HIS A 107 6.45 -0.04 -3.61
C HIS A 107 5.65 -1.14 -4.30
N LEU A 108 4.36 -1.18 -3.99
CA LEU A 108 3.40 -1.99 -4.74
C LEU A 108 2.80 -1.11 -5.84
N MET A 109 2.85 -1.60 -7.07
CA MET A 109 2.23 -0.95 -8.21
C MET A 109 0.97 -1.69 -8.61
N LEU A 110 -0.15 -0.99 -8.61
CA LEU A 110 -1.43 -1.50 -9.07
C LEU A 110 -1.71 -0.93 -10.45
N MET A 111 -1.78 -1.81 -11.44
CA MET A 111 -1.97 -1.45 -12.85
C MET A 111 -3.33 -1.89 -13.34
N GLY A 112 -3.94 -1.06 -14.18
CA GLY A 112 -5.28 -1.31 -14.68
C GLY A 112 -6.33 -1.17 -13.58
N LEU A 113 -6.38 -0.02 -12.92
CA LEU A 113 -7.37 0.28 -11.90
C LEU A 113 -8.79 0.06 -12.45
N VAL A 114 -9.59 -0.71 -11.73
CA VAL A 114 -10.97 -1.05 -12.15
C VAL A 114 -11.97 0.06 -11.89
N ALA A 115 -11.64 0.99 -11.01
CA ALA A 115 -12.41 2.19 -10.70
C ALA A 115 -11.48 3.34 -10.31
N PRO A 116 -11.92 4.60 -10.50
CA PRO A 116 -11.16 5.75 -10.03
C PRO A 116 -10.94 5.71 -8.52
N TRP A 117 -9.74 6.06 -8.08
CA TRP A 117 -9.44 6.22 -6.66
C TRP A 117 -9.83 7.61 -6.19
N GLU A 118 -10.59 7.66 -5.12
CA GLU A 118 -11.04 8.89 -4.48
C GLU A 118 -10.44 9.03 -3.09
N HIS A 119 -10.01 10.23 -2.75
CA HIS A 119 -9.50 10.54 -1.43
C HIS A 119 -10.53 10.19 -0.34
N GLY A 120 -10.08 9.51 0.71
CA GLY A 120 -10.94 9.03 1.80
C GLY A 120 -11.58 7.67 1.55
N GLY A 121 -11.46 7.10 0.35
CA GLY A 121 -11.83 5.71 0.07
C GLY A 121 -10.81 4.72 0.60
N ALA A 122 -11.03 3.44 0.34
CA ALA A 122 -10.11 2.37 0.71
C ALA A 122 -10.14 1.24 -0.33
N ILE A 123 -9.04 0.50 -0.41
CA ILE A 123 -8.94 -0.72 -1.19
C ILE A 123 -8.56 -1.89 -0.30
N LYS A 124 -8.96 -3.09 -0.69
CA LYS A 124 -8.50 -4.33 -0.06
C LYS A 124 -7.24 -4.84 -0.73
N LEU A 125 -6.26 -5.22 0.07
CA LEU A 125 -4.99 -5.74 -0.38
C LEU A 125 -4.65 -7.01 0.38
N THR A 126 -4.24 -8.05 -0.33
CA THR A 126 -3.70 -9.27 0.25
C THR A 126 -2.20 -9.32 0.01
N LEU A 127 -1.44 -9.31 1.10
CA LEU A 127 0.02 -9.49 1.09
C LEU A 127 0.33 -10.97 1.31
N VAL A 128 1.22 -11.54 0.50
CA VAL A 128 1.62 -12.94 0.61
C VAL A 128 3.07 -13.02 1.04
N PHE A 129 3.28 -13.49 2.26
CA PHE A 129 4.61 -13.73 2.84
C PHE A 129 4.98 -15.20 2.76
N GLU A 130 6.28 -15.48 2.65
CA GLU A 130 6.77 -16.87 2.62
C GLU A 130 6.46 -17.64 3.91
N ASN A 131 6.70 -17.02 5.07
CA ASN A 131 6.51 -17.64 6.38
C ASN A 131 5.20 -17.23 7.05
N ALA A 132 4.89 -15.93 7.07
CA ALA A 132 3.66 -15.42 7.71
C ALA A 132 2.38 -15.76 6.94
N GLY A 133 2.49 -16.15 5.66
CA GLY A 133 1.35 -16.48 4.80
C GLY A 133 0.60 -15.24 4.30
N GLU A 134 -0.69 -15.39 4.07
CA GLU A 134 -1.54 -14.32 3.53
C GLU A 134 -2.03 -13.39 4.64
N ILE A 135 -1.85 -12.09 4.45
CA ILE A 135 -2.35 -11.04 5.35
C ILE A 135 -3.21 -10.09 4.53
N MET A 136 -4.49 -10.00 4.88
CA MET A 136 -5.43 -9.05 4.27
C MET A 136 -5.45 -7.75 5.05
N ILE A 137 -5.34 -6.64 4.33
CA ILE A 137 -5.44 -5.31 4.91
C ILE A 137 -6.39 -4.42 4.12
N ASP A 138 -7.00 -3.46 4.80
CA ASP A 138 -7.71 -2.33 4.19
C ASP A 138 -6.74 -1.16 4.10
N VAL A 139 -6.53 -0.65 2.89
CA VAL A 139 -5.57 0.43 2.63
C VAL A 139 -6.35 1.70 2.30
N PRO A 140 -6.26 2.75 3.11
CA PRO A 140 -6.91 4.01 2.81
C PRO A 140 -6.29 4.68 1.58
N ILE A 141 -7.13 5.28 0.75
CA ILE A 141 -6.70 6.09 -0.39
C ILE A 141 -6.45 7.50 0.11
N ASP A 142 -5.21 7.94 0.05
CA ASP A 142 -4.78 9.27 0.46
C ASP A 142 -4.08 9.99 -0.69
N LEU A 143 -4.85 10.77 -1.44
CA LEU A 143 -4.35 11.53 -2.59
C LEU A 143 -3.66 12.84 -2.19
N GLU A 144 -3.79 13.23 -0.93
CA GLU A 144 -3.26 14.49 -0.39
C GLU A 144 -1.97 14.30 0.40
N ARG A 145 -1.56 13.04 0.62
CA ARG A 145 -0.36 12.72 1.38
C ARG A 145 0.88 13.35 0.76
N LYS A 146 1.55 14.18 1.53
CA LYS A 146 2.82 14.78 1.15
C LYS A 146 3.97 13.86 1.51
N ASP A 147 5.05 13.91 0.74
CA ASP A 147 6.28 13.25 1.14
C ASP A 147 6.77 13.84 2.46
N MET A 148 7.07 12.98 3.40
CA MET A 148 7.86 13.40 4.54
C MET A 148 9.24 13.76 4.00
N ALA A 149 9.57 15.05 3.96
CA ALA A 149 10.91 15.47 3.63
C ALA A 149 11.86 14.87 4.69
N HIS A 150 12.70 13.95 4.25
CA HIS A 150 13.83 13.53 5.06
C HIS A 150 14.76 14.72 5.14
N ASN A 151 14.65 15.53 6.19
CA ASN A 151 15.67 16.50 6.53
C ASN A 151 16.90 15.71 6.95
N HIS A 152 17.86 15.64 6.07
CA HIS A 152 19.20 15.19 6.37
C HIS A 152 19.98 16.28 7.14
#